data_155dce55251ab5d61119c20a325d85bb
#
_entry.id   155dce55251ab5d61119c20a325d85bb
#
_cell.length_a   1.000
_cell.length_b   1.000
_cell.length_c   1.000
_cell.angle_alpha   90.00
_cell.angle_beta   90.00
_cell.angle_gamma   90.00
#
_symmetry.space_group_name_H-M   'P 1'
#
loop_
_entity.id
_entity.type
_entity.pdbx_description
1 polymer ?
#
loop_
_entity_poly.entity_id
_entity_poly.type
_entity_poly.pdbx_seq_one_letter_code
_entity_poly.pdbx_strand_id
1 'polypeptide(L)'
;RIAAVCPENDLPSDAPRYDGGGRIVIPGLVDIHTHGALGHTFNEPTAEAFGAILAANARMGVTSVVGTLAPASMADMIACLGYARAWSGEIRPGARLLGMHLESPYVNPAQKGALDPASLRVPEDGSATGLLDYADVLRIFVLAPELPGAMTLIEQLAARGVVVAAGHSMAQDEQVAEAMRHGLSHVTHLWSAMSSTVREGPWRKPGLLEAGLVFEGLTCEMIADNRHLPPTLMKLAVKCVPPDRLCAISDATSGAGLPEGSEFAMGAMKYEVADGVGMMFDRTAFGGSTTL
;
A
#
# COMPACT_ATOMS: atom_id res chain seq x y z
N ARG A 1 3.62 -23.44 -6.84
CA ARG A 1 4.51 -23.33 -8.01
C ARG A 1 4.01 -24.26 -9.11
N ILE A 2 3.79 -23.77 -10.34
CA ILE A 2 3.48 -24.63 -11.49
C ILE A 2 4.73 -25.43 -11.79
N ALA A 3 4.63 -26.77 -11.76
CA ALA A 3 5.74 -27.67 -12.05
C ALA A 3 5.82 -27.99 -13.56
N ALA A 4 4.66 -28.19 -14.19
CA ALA A 4 4.57 -28.47 -15.62
C ALA A 4 3.19 -28.07 -16.16
N VAL A 5 3.11 -27.83 -17.47
CA VAL A 5 1.88 -27.76 -18.26
C VAL A 5 2.01 -28.84 -19.33
N CYS A 6 1.19 -29.88 -19.25
CA CYS A 6 1.28 -31.04 -20.14
C CYS A 6 -0.12 -31.62 -20.41
N PRO A 7 -0.28 -32.44 -21.46
CA PRO A 7 -1.48 -33.22 -21.68
C PRO A 7 -1.81 -34.14 -20.50
N GLU A 8 -3.08 -34.43 -20.28
CA GLU A 8 -3.55 -35.24 -19.15
C GLU A 8 -2.88 -36.64 -19.12
N ASN A 9 -2.61 -37.23 -20.26
CA ASN A 9 -2.00 -38.53 -20.37
C ASN A 9 -0.53 -38.58 -19.89
N ASP A 10 0.11 -37.43 -19.76
CA ASP A 10 1.50 -37.31 -19.29
C ASP A 10 1.60 -37.12 -17.78
N LEU A 11 0.46 -37.08 -17.09
CA LEU A 11 0.40 -36.93 -15.63
C LEU A 11 0.58 -38.29 -14.94
N PRO A 12 1.27 -38.32 -13.77
CA PRO A 12 1.32 -39.51 -12.93
C PRO A 12 -0.11 -40.00 -12.60
N SER A 13 -0.31 -41.32 -12.64
CA SER A 13 -1.65 -41.91 -12.41
C SER A 13 -2.19 -41.73 -11.00
N ASP A 14 -1.31 -41.48 -10.02
CA ASP A 14 -1.60 -41.22 -8.60
C ASP A 14 -1.63 -39.74 -8.22
N ALA A 15 -1.44 -38.84 -9.20
CA ALA A 15 -1.53 -37.40 -8.92
C ALA A 15 -2.97 -37.00 -8.53
N PRO A 16 -3.17 -36.23 -7.44
CA PRO A 16 -4.46 -35.67 -7.11
C PRO A 16 -4.98 -34.82 -8.26
N ARG A 17 -6.24 -35.04 -8.65
CA ARG A 17 -6.87 -34.34 -9.76
C ARG A 17 -7.89 -33.33 -9.25
N TYR A 18 -7.88 -32.14 -9.82
CA TYR A 18 -8.87 -31.10 -9.57
C TYR A 18 -9.49 -30.67 -10.90
N ASP A 19 -10.78 -30.91 -11.08
CA ASP A 19 -11.49 -30.46 -12.27
C ASP A 19 -11.78 -28.96 -12.18
N GLY A 20 -11.14 -28.18 -13.01
CA GLY A 20 -11.36 -26.74 -13.13
C GLY A 20 -12.68 -26.35 -13.81
N GLY A 21 -13.43 -27.32 -14.35
CA GLY A 21 -14.70 -27.09 -15.04
C GLY A 21 -14.58 -26.12 -16.23
N GLY A 22 -13.49 -26.20 -16.98
CA GLY A 22 -13.21 -25.30 -18.12
C GLY A 22 -12.73 -23.89 -17.74
N ARG A 23 -12.46 -23.62 -16.45
CA ARG A 23 -11.96 -22.31 -15.98
C ARG A 23 -10.47 -22.14 -16.29
N ILE A 24 -10.08 -20.91 -16.48
CA ILE A 24 -8.65 -20.53 -16.65
C ILE A 24 -8.01 -20.45 -15.25
N VAL A 25 -6.91 -21.18 -15.07
CA VAL A 25 -6.08 -21.09 -13.85
C VAL A 25 -5.02 -20.01 -14.08
N ILE A 26 -4.98 -19.04 -13.18
CA ILE A 26 -3.99 -17.96 -13.17
C ILE A 26 -3.18 -18.00 -11.87
N PRO A 27 -1.98 -17.41 -11.83
CA PRO A 27 -1.31 -17.15 -10.56
C PRO A 27 -2.22 -16.34 -9.62
N GLY A 28 -2.15 -16.62 -8.32
CA GLY A 28 -2.87 -15.80 -7.35
C GLY A 28 -2.37 -14.34 -7.38
N LEU A 29 -3.27 -13.41 -7.13
CA LEU A 29 -2.96 -11.98 -7.10
C LEU A 29 -2.05 -11.64 -5.90
N VAL A 30 -1.29 -10.57 -6.04
CA VAL A 30 -0.44 -10.00 -4.99
C VAL A 30 -0.93 -8.58 -4.72
N ASP A 31 -1.33 -8.31 -3.49
CA ASP A 31 -1.66 -6.95 -3.05
C ASP A 31 -0.55 -6.41 -2.15
N ILE A 32 0.01 -5.28 -2.54
CA ILE A 32 1.15 -4.66 -1.84
C ILE A 32 0.74 -3.50 -0.95
N HIS A 33 -0.56 -3.12 -0.97
CA HIS A 33 -1.10 -2.03 -0.19
C HIS A 33 -2.53 -2.35 0.26
N THR A 34 -2.68 -2.86 1.49
CA THR A 34 -3.97 -3.15 2.11
C THR A 34 -3.86 -3.01 3.63
N HIS A 35 -4.74 -2.21 4.24
CA HIS A 35 -4.75 -1.93 5.67
C HIS A 35 -5.53 -2.98 6.47
N GLY A 36 -6.58 -3.57 5.86
CA GLY A 36 -7.42 -4.47 6.60
C GLY A 36 -8.62 -5.03 5.85
N ALA A 37 -9.49 -5.74 6.58
CA ALA A 37 -10.76 -6.27 6.10
C ALA A 37 -11.63 -6.72 7.28
N LEU A 38 -12.96 -6.82 7.07
CA LEU A 38 -13.93 -7.41 7.99
C LEU A 38 -13.91 -6.81 9.40
N GLY A 39 -13.69 -5.51 9.52
CA GLY A 39 -13.61 -4.79 10.78
C GLY A 39 -12.23 -4.78 11.44
N HIS A 40 -11.23 -5.45 10.87
CA HIS A 40 -9.88 -5.57 11.41
C HIS A 40 -8.84 -4.80 10.59
N THR A 41 -7.75 -4.38 11.23
CA THR A 41 -6.59 -3.74 10.61
C THR A 41 -5.29 -4.45 10.97
N PHE A 42 -4.23 -4.26 10.15
CA PHE A 42 -2.89 -4.73 10.51
C PHE A 42 -2.26 -3.92 11.67
N ASN A 43 -2.89 -2.81 12.09
CA ASN A 43 -2.54 -2.10 13.32
C ASN A 43 -3.00 -2.83 14.61
N GLU A 44 -3.71 -3.96 14.47
CA GLU A 44 -4.11 -4.84 15.55
C GLU A 44 -3.18 -6.07 15.58
N PRO A 45 -2.15 -6.12 16.45
CA PRO A 45 -1.19 -7.23 16.49
C PRO A 45 -1.78 -8.48 17.15
N THR A 46 -2.83 -9.05 16.55
CA THR A 46 -3.55 -10.23 17.06
C THR A 46 -3.72 -11.31 15.97
N ALA A 47 -3.84 -12.58 16.43
CA ALA A 47 -4.06 -13.69 15.51
C ALA A 47 -5.45 -13.62 14.84
N GLU A 48 -6.43 -13.05 15.50
CA GLU A 48 -7.78 -12.84 14.99
C GLU A 48 -7.75 -11.86 13.81
N ALA A 49 -7.18 -10.66 14.00
CA ALA A 49 -7.11 -9.63 12.98
C ALA A 49 -6.33 -10.10 11.74
N PHE A 50 -5.08 -10.56 11.92
CA PHE A 50 -4.25 -11.03 10.81
C PHE A 50 -4.89 -12.23 10.10
N GLY A 51 -5.47 -13.18 10.86
CA GLY A 51 -6.16 -14.33 10.30
C GLY A 51 -7.39 -13.96 9.47
N ALA A 52 -8.23 -13.05 9.98
CA ALA A 52 -9.44 -12.58 9.29
C ALA A 52 -9.08 -11.84 7.98
N ILE A 53 -8.13 -10.90 8.04
CA ILE A 53 -7.69 -10.12 6.88
C ILE A 53 -7.12 -11.03 5.79
N LEU A 54 -6.18 -11.93 6.15
CA LEU A 54 -5.53 -12.79 5.18
C LEU A 54 -6.49 -13.84 4.60
N ALA A 55 -7.46 -14.32 5.38
CA ALA A 55 -8.52 -15.20 4.87
C ALA A 55 -9.48 -14.48 3.91
N ALA A 56 -9.84 -13.22 4.20
CA ALA A 56 -10.66 -12.41 3.31
C ALA A 56 -9.96 -12.20 1.96
N ASN A 57 -8.71 -11.79 1.97
CA ASN A 57 -7.88 -11.62 0.77
C ASN A 57 -7.82 -12.91 -0.07
N ALA A 58 -7.57 -14.06 0.56
CA ALA A 58 -7.52 -15.34 -0.16
C ALA A 58 -8.83 -15.71 -0.84
N ARG A 59 -9.98 -15.41 -0.23
CA ARG A 59 -11.32 -15.64 -0.83
C ARG A 59 -11.54 -14.82 -2.10
N MET A 60 -10.92 -13.65 -2.19
CA MET A 60 -10.99 -12.75 -3.34
C MET A 60 -9.91 -13.03 -4.40
N GLY A 61 -9.08 -14.08 -4.19
CA GLY A 61 -8.03 -14.47 -5.14
C GLY A 61 -6.67 -13.83 -4.90
N VAL A 62 -6.54 -12.98 -3.88
CA VAL A 62 -5.26 -12.42 -3.43
C VAL A 62 -4.56 -13.47 -2.55
N THR A 63 -3.50 -14.07 -3.06
CA THR A 63 -2.79 -15.17 -2.37
C THR A 63 -1.55 -14.72 -1.62
N SER A 64 -1.12 -13.49 -1.84
CA SER A 64 0.04 -12.87 -1.17
C SER A 64 -0.25 -11.41 -0.87
N VAL A 65 0.12 -10.97 0.31
CA VAL A 65 -0.18 -9.62 0.82
C VAL A 65 1.07 -8.99 1.44
N VAL A 66 1.30 -7.73 1.18
CA VAL A 66 2.13 -6.86 2.02
C VAL A 66 1.16 -6.03 2.87
N GLY A 67 1.08 -6.35 4.18
CA GLY A 67 0.09 -5.72 5.07
C GLY A 67 0.48 -4.28 5.40
N THR A 68 -0.45 -3.34 5.32
CA THR A 68 -0.17 -1.93 5.52
C THR A 68 -0.52 -1.47 6.93
N LEU A 69 0.47 -0.85 7.60
CA LEU A 69 0.28 -0.11 8.85
C LEU A 69 -0.01 1.35 8.53
N ALA A 70 -1.15 1.85 9.02
CA ALA A 70 -1.41 3.28 9.07
C ALA A 70 -0.61 3.95 10.19
N PRO A 71 -0.35 5.27 10.13
CA PRO A 71 0.33 6.01 11.20
C PRO A 71 -0.35 5.82 12.56
N ALA A 72 0.46 5.52 13.55
CA ALA A 72 0.06 5.34 14.95
C ALA A 72 1.19 5.81 15.87
N SER A 73 1.08 5.56 17.18
CA SER A 73 2.22 5.79 18.07
C SER A 73 3.41 4.92 17.65
N MET A 74 4.63 5.43 17.87
CA MET A 74 5.86 4.67 17.53
C MET A 74 5.89 3.31 18.23
N ALA A 75 5.42 3.25 19.47
CA ALA A 75 5.36 2.01 20.24
C ALA A 75 4.39 0.99 19.62
N ASP A 76 3.22 1.44 19.17
CA ASP A 76 2.23 0.57 18.53
C ASP A 76 2.72 0.07 17.17
N MET A 77 3.30 0.95 16.34
CA MET A 77 3.87 0.53 15.05
C MET A 77 4.98 -0.51 15.23
N ILE A 78 5.88 -0.31 16.20
CA ILE A 78 6.95 -1.27 16.54
C ILE A 78 6.35 -2.60 17.03
N ALA A 79 5.32 -2.57 17.85
CA ALA A 79 4.63 -3.78 18.33
C ALA A 79 4.00 -4.55 17.16
N CYS A 80 3.34 -3.86 16.22
CA CYS A 80 2.76 -4.47 15.02
C CYS A 80 3.83 -5.08 14.11
N LEU A 81 4.96 -4.39 13.89
CA LEU A 81 6.08 -4.92 13.10
C LEU A 81 6.69 -6.17 13.75
N GLY A 82 6.85 -6.16 15.08
CA GLY A 82 7.30 -7.33 15.84
C GLY A 82 6.36 -8.51 15.72
N TYR A 83 5.05 -8.27 15.79
CA TYR A 83 4.03 -9.29 15.58
C TYR A 83 4.05 -9.85 14.15
N ALA A 84 4.11 -8.98 13.14
CA ALA A 84 4.19 -9.38 11.73
C ALA A 84 5.45 -10.20 11.43
N ARG A 85 6.59 -9.87 12.03
CA ARG A 85 7.84 -10.65 11.93
C ARG A 85 7.63 -12.09 12.42
N ALA A 86 7.00 -12.25 13.60
CA ALA A 86 6.69 -13.58 14.14
C ALA A 86 5.66 -14.33 13.28
N TRP A 87 4.62 -13.63 12.80
CA TRP A 87 3.59 -14.21 11.94
C TRP A 87 4.15 -14.76 10.63
N SER A 88 5.05 -14.02 9.98
CA SER A 88 5.64 -14.39 8.68
C SER A 88 6.53 -15.62 8.73
N GLY A 89 6.98 -16.03 9.91
CA GLY A 89 7.79 -17.24 10.12
C GLY A 89 7.01 -18.55 10.01
N GLU A 90 5.67 -18.53 9.95
CA GLU A 90 4.83 -19.72 9.98
C GLU A 90 3.93 -19.83 8.74
N ILE A 91 3.66 -21.08 8.31
CA ILE A 91 2.65 -21.35 7.26
C ILE A 91 1.28 -21.36 7.92
N ARG A 92 0.40 -20.49 7.49
CA ARG A 92 -0.97 -20.35 8.03
C ARG A 92 -2.00 -20.36 6.90
N PRO A 93 -3.27 -20.71 7.19
CA PRO A 93 -4.36 -20.58 6.22
C PRO A 93 -4.58 -19.13 5.79
N GLY A 94 -5.00 -18.93 4.55
CA GLY A 94 -5.27 -17.60 3.97
C GLY A 94 -4.19 -17.16 2.99
N ALA A 95 -4.16 -15.87 2.66
CA ALA A 95 -3.10 -15.28 1.87
C ALA A 95 -1.79 -15.27 2.66
N ARG A 96 -0.67 -15.39 1.96
CA ARG A 96 0.65 -15.33 2.60
C ARG A 96 1.02 -13.88 2.90
N LEU A 97 1.36 -13.57 4.15
CA LEU A 97 1.97 -12.29 4.51
C LEU A 97 3.44 -12.28 4.05
N LEU A 98 3.78 -11.37 3.12
CA LEU A 98 5.13 -11.22 2.56
C LEU A 98 6.01 -10.29 3.41
N GLY A 99 5.41 -9.51 4.27
CA GLY A 99 6.00 -8.48 5.11
C GLY A 99 5.05 -7.29 5.23
N MET A 100 5.57 -6.16 5.68
CA MET A 100 4.77 -4.98 5.98
C MET A 100 5.11 -3.81 5.05
N HIS A 101 4.08 -3.07 4.71
CA HIS A 101 4.12 -1.74 4.14
C HIS A 101 3.85 -0.75 5.28
N LEU A 102 4.73 0.18 5.51
CA LEU A 102 4.50 1.24 6.49
C LEU A 102 4.10 2.51 5.74
N GLU A 103 2.81 2.83 5.78
CA GLU A 103 2.33 4.15 5.44
C GLU A 103 2.63 5.05 6.63
N SER A 104 3.81 5.67 6.59
CA SER A 104 4.51 6.16 7.77
C SER A 104 3.93 7.47 8.32
N PRO A 105 4.32 7.85 9.54
CA PRO A 105 3.94 9.16 10.08
C PRO A 105 4.72 10.33 9.43
N TYR A 106 5.69 10.05 8.57
CA TYR A 106 6.55 11.07 7.93
C TYR A 106 5.95 11.56 6.63
N VAL A 107 4.73 12.09 6.70
CA VAL A 107 3.97 12.61 5.58
C VAL A 107 3.69 14.11 5.74
N ASN A 108 3.45 14.81 4.64
CA ASN A 108 3.16 16.24 4.68
C ASN A 108 1.74 16.48 5.22
N PRO A 109 1.56 17.30 6.26
CA PRO A 109 0.24 17.59 6.82
C PRO A 109 -0.77 18.15 5.81
N ALA A 110 -0.30 18.87 4.77
CA ALA A 110 -1.17 19.38 3.70
C ALA A 110 -1.71 18.26 2.79
N GLN A 111 -1.06 17.11 2.78
CA GLN A 111 -1.44 15.92 1.99
C GLN A 111 -1.76 14.71 2.88
N LYS A 112 -2.14 14.96 4.13
CA LYS A 112 -2.46 13.87 5.07
C LYS A 112 -3.61 12.97 4.60
N GLY A 113 -4.47 13.44 3.69
CA GLY A 113 -5.67 12.72 3.31
C GLY A 113 -6.53 12.38 4.52
N ALA A 114 -6.83 11.11 4.69
CA ALA A 114 -7.60 10.56 5.80
C ALA A 114 -6.76 10.19 7.05
N LEU A 115 -5.44 10.39 7.03
CA LEU A 115 -4.57 10.05 8.17
C LEU A 115 -4.82 10.99 9.37
N ASP A 116 -4.63 10.43 10.58
CA ASP A 116 -4.75 11.21 11.81
C ASP A 116 -3.59 12.21 11.95
N PRO A 117 -3.87 13.53 11.96
CA PRO A 117 -2.82 14.54 12.06
C PRO A 117 -2.01 14.47 13.35
N ALA A 118 -2.56 13.90 14.43
CA ALA A 118 -1.87 13.75 15.71
C ALA A 118 -0.72 12.72 15.66
N SER A 119 -0.75 11.82 14.67
CA SER A 119 0.29 10.80 14.47
C SER A 119 1.45 11.28 13.60
N LEU A 120 1.35 12.46 12.97
CA LEU A 120 2.34 12.92 12.00
C LEU A 120 3.62 13.40 12.66
N ARG A 121 4.74 13.14 11.99
CA ARG A 121 6.11 13.44 12.46
C ARG A 121 6.99 13.88 11.30
N VAL A 122 8.22 14.24 11.63
CA VAL A 122 9.27 14.51 10.63
C VAL A 122 10.45 13.55 10.85
N PRO A 123 11.11 13.07 9.78
CA PRO A 123 12.24 12.14 9.90
C PRO A 123 13.38 12.65 10.79
N GLU A 124 13.60 13.96 10.81
CA GLU A 124 14.66 14.61 11.58
C GLU A 124 14.51 14.48 13.11
N ASP A 125 13.32 14.14 13.62
CA ASP A 125 13.09 13.99 15.05
C ASP A 125 13.75 12.74 15.67
N GLY A 126 14.36 11.91 14.85
CA GLY A 126 15.09 10.69 15.27
C GLY A 126 14.19 9.50 15.59
N SER A 127 12.88 9.65 15.52
CA SER A 127 11.90 8.59 15.87
C SER A 127 11.97 7.39 14.93
N ALA A 128 12.49 7.54 13.70
CA ALA A 128 12.62 6.47 12.73
C ALA A 128 13.58 5.35 13.16
N THR A 129 14.51 5.61 14.07
CA THR A 129 15.56 4.66 14.46
C THR A 129 15.01 3.30 14.87
N GLY A 130 13.96 3.28 15.70
CA GLY A 130 13.34 2.04 16.14
C GLY A 130 12.62 1.25 15.01
N LEU A 131 12.20 1.92 13.94
CA LEU A 131 11.57 1.28 12.79
C LEU A 131 12.61 0.59 11.89
N LEU A 132 13.82 1.13 11.80
CA LEU A 132 14.91 0.57 11.01
C LEU A 132 15.37 -0.81 11.50
N ASP A 133 15.14 -1.14 12.77
CA ASP A 133 15.41 -2.47 13.35
C ASP A 133 14.48 -3.55 12.81
N TYR A 134 13.42 -3.15 12.09
CA TYR A 134 12.45 -4.04 11.47
C TYR A 134 12.55 -4.09 9.94
N ALA A 135 13.67 -3.65 9.37
CA ALA A 135 13.89 -3.66 7.92
C ALA A 135 13.76 -5.06 7.28
N ASP A 136 13.99 -6.14 8.05
CA ASP A 136 13.82 -7.53 7.60
C ASP A 136 12.36 -7.91 7.32
N VAL A 137 11.40 -7.26 7.99
CA VAL A 137 9.95 -7.46 7.76
C VAL A 137 9.33 -6.33 6.95
N LEU A 138 9.93 -5.13 6.95
CA LEU A 138 9.48 -4.03 6.10
C LEU A 138 9.80 -4.31 4.63
N ARG A 139 8.79 -4.17 3.77
CA ARG A 139 8.93 -4.27 2.32
C ARG A 139 8.85 -2.91 1.65
N ILE A 140 7.92 -2.08 2.10
CA ILE A 140 7.68 -0.75 1.55
C ILE A 140 7.60 0.24 2.72
N PHE A 141 8.15 1.43 2.54
CA PHE A 141 8.08 2.52 3.50
C PHE A 141 7.74 3.83 2.76
N VAL A 142 6.57 4.37 3.06
CA VAL A 142 6.09 5.63 2.47
C VAL A 142 6.58 6.81 3.28
N LEU A 143 7.03 7.87 2.62
CA LEU A 143 7.31 9.16 3.22
C LEU A 143 7.16 10.32 2.23
N ALA A 144 7.06 11.53 2.74
CA ALA A 144 7.12 12.75 1.96
C ALA A 144 8.58 13.20 1.83
N PRO A 145 9.18 13.15 0.61
CA PRO A 145 10.61 13.38 0.44
C PRO A 145 11.04 14.83 0.70
N GLU A 146 10.12 15.78 0.67
CA GLU A 146 10.38 17.19 0.98
C GLU A 146 10.53 17.49 2.48
N LEU A 147 10.25 16.54 3.37
CA LEU A 147 10.34 16.75 4.80
C LEU A 147 11.80 16.81 5.30
N PRO A 148 12.06 17.59 6.35
CA PRO A 148 13.39 17.63 6.98
C PRO A 148 13.87 16.24 7.41
N GLY A 149 15.10 15.88 7.01
CA GLY A 149 15.70 14.57 7.32
C GLY A 149 15.27 13.42 6.39
N ALA A 150 14.34 13.66 5.44
CA ALA A 150 13.82 12.61 4.56
C ALA A 150 14.91 11.94 3.71
N MET A 151 15.84 12.70 3.12
CA MET A 151 16.89 12.15 2.26
C MET A 151 17.77 11.14 3.02
N THR A 152 18.16 11.47 4.26
CA THR A 152 18.94 10.56 5.12
C THR A 152 18.15 9.28 5.44
N LEU A 153 16.85 9.40 5.75
CA LEU A 153 16.01 8.24 6.02
C LEU A 153 15.83 7.35 4.78
N ILE A 154 15.66 7.97 3.60
CA ILE A 154 15.59 7.24 2.31
C ILE A 154 16.83 6.39 2.10
N GLU A 155 18.03 6.97 2.27
CA GLU A 155 19.31 6.22 2.16
C GLU A 155 19.39 5.05 3.14
N GLN A 156 19.00 5.28 4.39
CA GLN A 156 19.04 4.27 5.44
C GLN A 156 18.11 3.09 5.17
N LEU A 157 16.91 3.35 4.64
CA LEU A 157 15.93 2.33 4.26
C LEU A 157 16.37 1.58 3.02
N ALA A 158 16.79 2.29 1.97
CA ALA A 158 17.25 1.70 0.71
C ALA A 158 18.48 0.81 0.92
N ALA A 159 19.44 1.24 1.74
CA ALA A 159 20.62 0.44 2.11
C ALA A 159 20.27 -0.87 2.85
N ARG A 160 19.08 -0.96 3.44
CA ARG A 160 18.54 -2.16 4.10
C ARG A 160 17.64 -3.01 3.19
N GLY A 161 17.49 -2.63 1.92
CA GLY A 161 16.66 -3.34 0.95
C GLY A 161 15.16 -3.10 1.09
N VAL A 162 14.76 -2.04 1.81
CA VAL A 162 13.36 -1.60 1.89
C VAL A 162 13.05 -0.73 0.65
N VAL A 163 11.94 -1.00 -0.02
CA VAL A 163 11.44 -0.15 -1.10
C VAL A 163 10.95 1.17 -0.48
N VAL A 164 11.57 2.28 -0.87
CA VAL A 164 11.15 3.59 -0.38
C VAL A 164 10.19 4.22 -1.37
N ALA A 165 9.00 4.59 -0.89
CA ALA A 165 7.92 5.17 -1.67
C ALA A 165 7.68 6.63 -1.29
N ALA A 166 7.40 7.47 -2.29
CA ALA A 166 6.87 8.80 -2.07
C ALA A 166 5.33 8.77 -2.07
N GLY A 167 4.72 9.38 -1.09
CA GLY A 167 3.28 9.55 -0.96
C GLY A 167 2.92 10.55 0.12
N HIS A 168 1.68 10.99 0.16
CA HIS A 168 1.22 12.01 1.10
C HIS A 168 2.16 13.23 1.13
N SER A 169 2.46 13.76 -0.05
CA SER A 169 3.60 14.63 -0.27
C SER A 169 3.25 15.85 -1.13
N MET A 170 3.87 16.97 -0.81
CA MET A 170 3.85 18.21 -1.59
C MET A 170 5.12 18.38 -2.46
N ALA A 171 5.95 17.33 -2.58
CA ALA A 171 7.19 17.40 -3.34
C ALA A 171 6.95 17.83 -4.79
N GLN A 172 7.82 18.68 -5.29
CA GLN A 172 7.94 18.97 -6.72
C GLN A 172 8.87 17.94 -7.37
N ASP A 173 8.81 17.84 -8.68
CA ASP A 173 9.57 16.87 -9.47
C ASP A 173 11.09 16.93 -9.23
N GLU A 174 11.66 18.11 -9.01
CA GLU A 174 13.08 18.29 -8.65
C GLU A 174 13.42 17.61 -7.32
N GLN A 175 12.53 17.69 -6.31
CA GLN A 175 12.70 17.04 -5.02
C GLN A 175 12.54 15.50 -5.14
N VAL A 176 11.63 15.05 -5.99
CA VAL A 176 11.48 13.62 -6.31
C VAL A 176 12.74 13.10 -7.00
N ALA A 177 13.28 13.83 -7.99
CA ALA A 177 14.52 13.46 -8.67
C ALA A 177 15.72 13.41 -7.70
N GLU A 178 15.77 14.33 -6.71
CA GLU A 178 16.79 14.26 -5.64
C GLU A 178 16.59 13.00 -4.79
N ALA A 179 15.39 12.73 -4.33
CA ALA A 179 15.07 11.55 -3.51
C ALA A 179 15.42 10.24 -4.24
N MET A 180 15.23 10.17 -5.56
CA MET A 180 15.65 9.02 -6.37
C MET A 180 17.16 8.78 -6.32
N ARG A 181 17.99 9.84 -6.30
CA ARG A 181 19.45 9.71 -6.13
C ARG A 181 19.83 9.12 -4.76
N HIS A 182 18.98 9.29 -3.76
CA HIS A 182 19.13 8.73 -2.42
C HIS A 182 18.50 7.34 -2.24
N GLY A 183 17.74 6.83 -3.25
CA GLY A 183 17.19 5.47 -3.24
C GLY A 183 15.68 5.37 -3.24
N LEU A 184 14.94 6.49 -3.39
CA LEU A 184 13.51 6.46 -3.66
C LEU A 184 13.24 5.74 -4.98
N SER A 185 12.32 4.78 -5.00
CA SER A 185 12.05 3.95 -6.18
C SER A 185 10.57 3.65 -6.44
N HIS A 186 9.68 4.19 -5.61
CA HIS A 186 8.25 3.89 -5.69
C HIS A 186 7.39 5.12 -5.41
N VAL A 187 6.17 5.14 -5.95
CA VAL A 187 5.14 6.15 -5.67
C VAL A 187 3.87 5.43 -5.25
N THR A 188 3.37 5.74 -4.06
CA THR A 188 2.14 5.14 -3.55
C THR A 188 0.92 5.79 -4.19
N HIS A 189 -0.16 5.05 -4.34
CA HIS A 189 -1.51 5.41 -4.80
C HIS A 189 -1.62 6.72 -5.61
N LEU A 190 -1.19 6.69 -6.89
CA LEU A 190 -1.23 7.83 -7.82
C LEU A 190 -2.56 8.62 -7.73
N TRP A 191 -2.48 9.93 -7.80
CA TRP A 191 -3.55 10.94 -7.63
C TRP A 191 -4.07 11.12 -6.21
N SER A 192 -3.86 10.19 -5.29
CA SER A 192 -4.32 10.32 -3.91
C SER A 192 -3.26 11.01 -3.06
N ALA A 193 -3.66 12.04 -2.31
CA ALA A 193 -2.82 12.74 -1.32
C ALA A 193 -1.40 13.09 -1.84
N MET A 194 -1.32 13.71 -3.02
CA MET A 194 -0.03 14.12 -3.61
C MET A 194 -0.12 15.42 -4.38
N SER A 195 1.01 16.09 -4.52
CA SER A 195 1.16 17.28 -5.35
C SER A 195 0.98 16.95 -6.83
N SER A 196 0.45 17.90 -7.56
CA SER A 196 0.42 17.90 -9.02
C SER A 196 0.82 19.26 -9.55
N THR A 197 0.83 19.43 -10.88
CA THR A 197 1.29 20.66 -11.52
C THR A 197 0.60 21.91 -10.97
N VAL A 198 1.40 22.82 -10.43
CA VAL A 198 0.96 24.15 -10.00
C VAL A 198 1.53 25.24 -10.91
N ARG A 199 0.93 26.44 -10.84
CA ARG A 199 1.43 27.61 -11.55
C ARG A 199 2.05 28.59 -10.58
N GLU A 200 3.33 28.91 -10.80
CA GLU A 200 4.06 29.95 -10.10
C GLU A 200 4.44 31.08 -11.07
N GLY A 201 3.72 32.17 -11.01
CA GLY A 201 3.86 33.23 -12.00
C GLY A 201 3.55 32.71 -13.41
N PRO A 202 4.49 32.83 -14.40
CA PRO A 202 4.32 32.26 -15.73
C PRO A 202 4.70 30.77 -15.82
N TRP A 203 5.39 30.22 -14.83
CA TRP A 203 5.99 28.89 -14.86
C TRP A 203 5.01 27.80 -14.43
N ARG A 204 5.24 26.58 -14.94
CA ARG A 204 4.59 25.36 -14.47
C ARG A 204 5.59 24.59 -13.66
N LYS A 205 5.19 24.14 -12.49
CA LYS A 205 5.97 23.31 -11.57
C LYS A 205 5.27 21.97 -11.45
N PRO A 206 5.83 20.89 -12.02
CA PRO A 206 5.29 19.55 -11.86
C PRO A 206 5.40 19.08 -10.40
N GLY A 207 4.47 18.23 -10.00
CA GLY A 207 4.47 17.62 -8.68
C GLY A 207 4.90 16.16 -8.68
N LEU A 208 4.64 15.50 -7.55
CA LEU A 208 4.88 14.06 -7.39
C LEU A 208 4.10 13.22 -8.41
N LEU A 209 2.87 13.64 -8.74
CA LEU A 209 2.04 12.94 -9.73
C LEU A 209 2.73 12.85 -11.09
N GLU A 210 3.18 13.98 -11.62
CA GLU A 210 3.83 14.01 -12.92
C GLU A 210 5.17 13.26 -12.89
N ALA A 211 5.93 13.37 -11.80
CA ALA A 211 7.15 12.60 -11.61
C ALA A 211 6.87 11.08 -11.65
N GLY A 212 5.86 10.60 -10.93
CA GLY A 212 5.45 9.19 -10.93
C GLY A 212 5.05 8.68 -12.32
N LEU A 213 4.32 9.51 -13.09
CA LEU A 213 3.89 9.15 -14.44
C LEU A 213 5.04 9.10 -15.46
N VAL A 214 6.11 9.89 -15.28
CA VAL A 214 7.12 10.17 -16.32
C VAL A 214 8.50 9.60 -15.98
N PHE A 215 8.93 9.59 -14.71
CA PHE A 215 10.29 9.18 -14.35
C PHE A 215 10.47 7.65 -14.46
N GLU A 216 11.38 7.21 -15.31
CA GLU A 216 11.57 5.79 -15.65
C GLU A 216 12.07 4.92 -14.47
N GLY A 217 12.71 5.51 -13.47
CA GLY A 217 13.22 4.80 -12.29
C GLY A 217 12.16 4.52 -11.22
N LEU A 218 10.91 4.99 -11.38
CA LEU A 218 9.85 4.83 -10.41
C LEU A 218 8.85 3.74 -10.82
N THR A 219 8.51 2.87 -9.88
CA THR A 219 7.29 2.06 -9.93
C THR A 219 6.15 2.80 -9.25
N CYS A 220 4.90 2.53 -9.62
CA CYS A 220 3.75 3.27 -9.13
C CYS A 220 2.61 2.35 -8.72
N GLU A 221 1.86 2.75 -7.71
CA GLU A 221 0.60 2.12 -7.33
C GLU A 221 -0.60 2.88 -7.92
N MET A 222 -1.66 2.14 -8.21
CA MET A 222 -2.94 2.66 -8.66
C MET A 222 -4.06 1.93 -7.93
N ILE A 223 -4.90 2.66 -7.18
CA ILE A 223 -6.13 2.12 -6.59
C ILE A 223 -7.12 1.86 -7.71
N ALA A 224 -7.44 0.60 -7.97
CA ALA A 224 -8.20 0.18 -9.15
C ALA A 224 -9.70 -0.04 -8.88
N ASP A 225 -10.26 0.59 -7.85
CA ASP A 225 -11.63 0.42 -7.38
C ASP A 225 -12.70 1.18 -8.19
N ASN A 226 -12.29 1.94 -9.21
CA ASN A 226 -13.17 2.78 -10.03
C ASN A 226 -13.92 3.88 -9.23
N ARG A 227 -13.43 4.22 -8.05
CA ARG A 227 -13.92 5.30 -7.19
C ARG A 227 -12.84 6.35 -6.94
N HIS A 228 -11.69 5.93 -6.39
CA HIS A 228 -10.51 6.80 -6.26
C HIS A 228 -10.08 7.32 -7.63
N LEU A 229 -10.04 6.44 -8.64
CA LEU A 229 -9.68 6.81 -9.99
C LEU A 229 -10.79 6.43 -10.97
N PRO A 230 -11.45 7.42 -11.60
CA PRO A 230 -12.36 7.15 -12.70
C PRO A 230 -11.60 6.55 -13.90
N PRO A 231 -12.27 5.83 -14.82
CA PRO A 231 -11.63 5.12 -15.92
C PRO A 231 -10.69 5.95 -16.79
N THR A 232 -10.94 7.25 -16.90
CA THR A 232 -10.08 8.17 -17.67
C THR A 232 -8.69 8.30 -17.02
N LEU A 233 -8.61 8.42 -15.69
CA LEU A 233 -7.33 8.53 -14.99
C LEU A 233 -6.59 7.19 -14.95
N MET A 234 -7.29 6.06 -14.76
CA MET A 234 -6.69 4.73 -14.89
C MET A 234 -6.09 4.51 -16.29
N LYS A 235 -6.81 4.92 -17.35
CA LYS A 235 -6.30 4.85 -18.72
C LYS A 235 -5.09 5.76 -18.93
N LEU A 236 -5.04 6.92 -18.26
CA LEU A 236 -3.88 7.81 -18.31
C LEU A 236 -2.67 7.15 -17.65
N ALA A 237 -2.83 6.56 -16.46
CA ALA A 237 -1.77 5.82 -15.81
C ALA A 237 -1.20 4.71 -16.71
N VAL A 238 -2.04 3.85 -17.26
CA VAL A 238 -1.65 2.74 -18.17
C VAL A 238 -0.97 3.22 -19.45
N LYS A 239 -1.28 4.45 -19.93
CA LYS A 239 -0.62 5.02 -21.10
C LYS A 239 0.75 5.61 -20.80
N CYS A 240 0.95 6.16 -19.59
CA CYS A 240 2.18 6.81 -19.19
C CYS A 240 3.18 5.85 -18.54
N VAL A 241 2.67 4.91 -17.73
CA VAL A 241 3.50 3.98 -16.94
C VAL A 241 3.44 2.59 -17.58
N PRO A 242 4.57 2.01 -18.00
CA PRO A 242 4.61 0.65 -18.54
C PRO A 242 4.10 -0.39 -17.54
N PRO A 243 3.56 -1.53 -18.02
CA PRO A 243 2.96 -2.55 -17.14
C PRO A 243 3.90 -3.16 -16.09
N ASP A 244 5.20 -3.17 -16.34
CA ASP A 244 6.23 -3.66 -15.42
C ASP A 244 6.58 -2.66 -14.31
N ARG A 245 6.04 -1.45 -14.37
CA ARG A 245 6.21 -0.39 -13.38
C ARG A 245 4.90 0.08 -12.73
N LEU A 246 3.74 -0.46 -13.13
CA LEU A 246 2.43 -0.08 -12.59
C LEU A 246 1.81 -1.24 -11.82
N CYS A 247 1.54 -1.05 -10.53
CA CYS A 247 0.88 -2.00 -9.66
C CYS A 247 -0.58 -1.59 -9.42
N ALA A 248 -1.53 -2.46 -9.69
CA ALA A 248 -2.89 -2.30 -9.17
C ALA A 248 -2.90 -2.77 -7.71
N ILE A 249 -3.46 -1.95 -6.84
CA ILE A 249 -3.59 -2.20 -5.40
C ILE A 249 -5.06 -2.05 -4.98
N SER A 250 -5.41 -2.62 -3.83
CA SER A 250 -6.73 -2.40 -3.25
C SER A 250 -6.80 -1.11 -2.43
N ASP A 251 -5.77 -0.81 -1.66
CA ASP A 251 -5.83 0.17 -0.56
C ASP A 251 -7.05 -0.11 0.35
N ALA A 252 -7.32 -1.41 0.56
CA ALA A 252 -8.47 -1.85 1.32
C ALA A 252 -8.29 -1.57 2.80
N THR A 253 -9.38 -1.15 3.44
CA THR A 253 -9.43 -0.79 4.86
C THR A 253 -10.19 -1.82 5.67
N SER A 254 -10.33 -1.60 6.98
CA SER A 254 -11.15 -2.47 7.83
C SER A 254 -12.63 -2.54 7.39
N GLY A 255 -13.10 -1.57 6.60
CA GLY A 255 -14.42 -1.59 5.97
C GLY A 255 -14.58 -2.62 4.85
N ALA A 256 -13.48 -3.15 4.30
CA ALA A 256 -13.55 -4.10 3.21
C ALA A 256 -14.31 -5.38 3.61
N GLY A 257 -15.29 -5.74 2.78
CA GLY A 257 -16.16 -6.90 3.04
C GLY A 257 -17.27 -6.67 4.06
N LEU A 258 -17.38 -5.48 4.65
CA LEU A 258 -18.53 -5.10 5.47
C LEU A 258 -19.69 -4.63 4.58
N PRO A 259 -20.95 -4.75 5.05
CA PRO A 259 -22.11 -4.24 4.32
C PRO A 259 -22.08 -2.73 4.12
N GLU A 260 -22.71 -2.23 3.07
CA GLU A 260 -22.94 -0.81 2.82
C GLU A 260 -23.63 -0.15 4.04
N GLY A 261 -23.19 1.05 4.41
CA GLY A 261 -23.65 1.77 5.59
C GLY A 261 -23.01 1.33 6.91
N SER A 262 -22.11 0.34 6.91
CA SER A 262 -21.38 -0.05 8.11
C SER A 262 -20.39 1.04 8.51
N GLU A 263 -20.33 1.34 9.81
CA GLU A 263 -19.28 2.18 10.37
C GLU A 263 -18.04 1.34 10.70
N PHE A 264 -16.85 1.90 10.46
CA PHE A 264 -15.58 1.30 10.82
C PHE A 264 -14.57 2.36 11.25
N ALA A 265 -13.45 1.93 11.84
CA ALA A 265 -12.39 2.83 12.28
C ALA A 265 -11.02 2.39 11.76
N MET A 266 -10.14 3.37 11.51
CA MET A 266 -8.71 3.18 11.35
C MET A 266 -8.00 4.14 12.29
N GLY A 267 -7.36 3.62 13.33
CA GLY A 267 -6.86 4.43 14.44
C GLY A 267 -7.98 5.23 15.11
N ALA A 268 -7.78 6.53 15.26
CA ALA A 268 -8.78 7.44 15.85
C ALA A 268 -9.85 7.92 14.84
N MET A 269 -9.66 7.68 13.54
CA MET A 269 -10.54 8.16 12.50
C MET A 269 -11.67 7.17 12.23
N LYS A 270 -12.89 7.69 12.01
CA LYS A 270 -14.09 6.90 11.71
C LYS A 270 -14.60 7.16 10.31
N TYR A 271 -15.11 6.12 9.69
CA TYR A 271 -15.58 6.10 8.30
C TYR A 271 -16.88 5.30 8.20
N GLU A 272 -17.58 5.49 7.09
CA GLU A 272 -18.73 4.70 6.67
C GLU A 272 -18.38 3.95 5.37
N VAL A 273 -18.82 2.71 5.24
CA VAL A 273 -18.78 1.99 3.96
C VAL A 273 -19.83 2.62 3.05
N ALA A 274 -19.40 3.34 2.04
CA ALA A 274 -20.31 4.01 1.10
C ALA A 274 -19.76 3.93 -0.33
N ASP A 275 -20.56 3.40 -1.25
CA ASP A 275 -20.24 3.29 -2.68
C ASP A 275 -18.91 2.56 -2.96
N GLY A 276 -18.55 1.57 -2.15
CA GLY A 276 -17.34 0.74 -2.30
C GLY A 276 -16.07 1.39 -1.76
N VAL A 277 -16.17 2.49 -1.02
CA VAL A 277 -15.04 3.18 -0.37
C VAL A 277 -15.31 3.42 1.11
N GLY A 278 -14.24 3.65 1.87
CA GLY A 278 -14.31 4.22 3.20
C GLY A 278 -14.57 5.72 3.08
N MET A 279 -15.76 6.16 3.39
CA MET A 279 -16.16 7.55 3.26
C MET A 279 -16.07 8.28 4.61
N MET A 280 -15.42 9.42 4.67
CA MET A 280 -15.53 10.30 5.83
C MET A 280 -16.95 10.80 5.98
N PHE A 281 -17.45 10.98 7.22
CA PHE A 281 -18.83 11.42 7.48
C PHE A 281 -19.15 12.81 6.91
N ASP A 282 -18.16 13.68 6.80
CA ASP A 282 -18.30 15.01 6.17
C ASP A 282 -18.18 14.98 4.63
N ARG A 283 -17.97 13.79 4.05
CA ARG A 283 -17.84 13.56 2.61
C ARG A 283 -16.68 14.33 1.95
N THR A 284 -15.65 14.69 2.71
CA THR A 284 -14.52 15.49 2.21
C THR A 284 -13.37 14.65 1.67
N ALA A 285 -13.25 13.37 2.11
CA ALA A 285 -12.19 12.45 1.66
C ALA A 285 -12.63 10.99 1.72
N PHE A 286 -11.94 10.16 0.97
CA PHE A 286 -11.96 8.70 1.11
C PHE A 286 -10.88 8.25 2.10
N GLY A 287 -11.20 7.26 2.92
CA GLY A 287 -10.27 6.55 3.78
C GLY A 287 -9.99 5.16 3.21
N GLY A 288 -9.47 5.11 1.98
CA GLY A 288 -9.18 3.89 1.25
C GLY A 288 -10.42 3.18 0.68
N SER A 289 -10.20 2.01 0.08
CA SER A 289 -11.24 1.19 -0.53
C SER A 289 -11.91 0.26 0.48
N THR A 290 -13.13 -0.20 0.16
CA THR A 290 -13.82 -1.28 0.88
C THR A 290 -13.98 -2.53 0.01
N THR A 291 -13.25 -2.59 -1.10
CA THR A 291 -13.14 -3.77 -1.99
C THR A 291 -11.75 -4.39 -1.86
N LEU A 292 -11.68 -5.70 -2.02
CA LEU A 292 -10.45 -6.50 -2.01
C LEU A 292 -10.11 -6.97 -3.42
#